data_200be72fad28595fb5fcd696d09d9ec6
#
_entry.id   200be72fad28595fb5fcd696d09d9ec6
#
_cell.length_a   1.000
_cell.length_b   1.000
_cell.length_c   1.000
_cell.angle_alpha   90.00
_cell.angle_beta   90.00
_cell.angle_gamma   90.00
#
_symmetry.space_group_name_H-M   'P 1'
#
loop_
_entity.id
_entity.type
_entity.pdbx_description
1 polymer ?
#
loop_
_entity_poly.entity_id
_entity_poly.type
_entity_poly.pdbx_seq_one_letter_code
_entity_poly.pdbx_strand_id
1 'polypeptide(L)'
;MIVTLIAGSSELAVALDPLPRSPRVGSLRIPLLSYNRVLISKLLSDPASYHLREVRIAGTVRIIQTRVMTQGCGVPYELTTLSLEDESGLVDVFDRGACVRNRSMVRAPMLAVGDRIGLLVHVTGGTKIDESEVSPEVFVLWIDRAQE
;
A
#
# COMPACT_ATOMS: atom_id res chain seq x y z
N MET A 1 -47.02 -49.13 51.51
CA MET A 1 -46.29 -47.88 51.81
C MET A 1 -45.14 -47.82 50.84
N ILE A 2 -45.32 -47.10 49.74
CA ILE A 2 -44.34 -47.03 48.65
C ILE A 2 -43.74 -45.65 48.70
N VAL A 3 -42.41 -45.53 48.93
CA VAL A 3 -41.68 -44.29 48.95
C VAL A 3 -40.99 -44.14 47.55
N THR A 4 -41.48 -43.19 46.77
CA THR A 4 -40.90 -42.87 45.48
C THR A 4 -39.82 -41.80 45.68
N LEU A 5 -38.55 -42.18 45.48
CA LEU A 5 -37.43 -41.27 45.45
C LEU A 5 -37.37 -40.63 44.07
N ILE A 6 -37.58 -39.32 44.01
CA ILE A 6 -37.34 -38.51 42.80
C ILE A 6 -35.87 -38.02 42.82
N ALA A 7 -35.05 -38.57 41.94
CA ALA A 7 -33.71 -38.10 41.72
C ALA A 7 -33.76 -36.86 40.81
N GLY A 8 -33.52 -35.69 41.39
CA GLY A 8 -33.38 -34.46 40.65
C GLY A 8 -31.96 -34.37 40.04
N SER A 9 -31.86 -34.53 38.76
CA SER A 9 -30.61 -34.26 38.02
C SER A 9 -30.46 -32.76 37.84
N SER A 10 -29.55 -32.15 38.59
CA SER A 10 -29.13 -30.76 38.37
C SER A 10 -28.14 -30.74 37.21
N GLU A 11 -28.62 -30.38 36.04
CA GLU A 11 -27.76 -30.04 34.91
C GLU A 11 -27.08 -28.69 35.20
N LEU A 12 -25.79 -28.75 35.52
CA LEU A 12 -24.92 -27.59 35.55
C LEU A 12 -24.66 -27.17 34.12
N ALA A 13 -25.46 -26.21 33.62
CA ALA A 13 -25.13 -25.50 32.38
C ALA A 13 -23.91 -24.63 32.64
N VAL A 14 -22.74 -25.12 32.24
CA VAL A 14 -21.53 -24.31 32.19
C VAL A 14 -21.74 -23.31 31.06
N ALA A 15 -22.02 -22.06 31.40
CA ALA A 15 -21.98 -20.96 30.45
C ALA A 15 -20.54 -20.81 29.98
N LEU A 16 -20.25 -21.25 28.75
CA LEU A 16 -19.00 -20.94 28.07
C LEU A 16 -18.99 -19.44 27.83
N ASP A 17 -18.16 -18.72 28.57
CA ASP A 17 -17.88 -17.34 28.31
C ASP A 17 -17.43 -17.21 26.83
N PRO A 18 -18.01 -16.27 26.05
CA PRO A 18 -17.58 -16.05 24.70
C PRO A 18 -16.10 -15.68 24.74
N LEU A 19 -15.29 -16.47 24.06
CA LEU A 19 -13.86 -16.21 23.89
C LEU A 19 -13.64 -14.72 23.62
N PRO A 20 -12.69 -14.09 24.30
CA PRO A 20 -12.37 -12.67 24.06
C PRO A 20 -12.09 -12.54 22.58
N ARG A 21 -12.89 -11.72 21.90
CA ARG A 21 -12.65 -11.38 20.49
C ARG A 21 -11.22 -10.91 20.40
N SER A 22 -10.40 -11.67 19.66
CA SER A 22 -9.04 -11.26 19.36
C SER A 22 -9.06 -9.77 19.04
N PRO A 23 -8.18 -8.96 19.65
CA PRO A 23 -8.11 -7.56 19.31
C PRO A 23 -7.97 -7.54 17.79
N ARG A 24 -8.91 -6.91 17.11
CA ARG A 24 -8.78 -6.65 15.68
C ARG A 24 -7.44 -5.95 15.58
N VAL A 25 -6.47 -6.65 15.03
CA VAL A 25 -5.19 -6.03 14.66
C VAL A 25 -5.60 -4.86 13.81
N GLY A 26 -5.63 -3.68 14.41
CA GLY A 26 -5.97 -2.47 13.72
C GLY A 26 -5.05 -2.45 12.54
N SER A 27 -5.58 -2.47 11.34
CA SER A 27 -4.81 -2.26 10.13
C SER A 27 -3.87 -1.12 10.44
N LEU A 28 -2.56 -1.39 10.48
CA LEU A 28 -1.53 -0.36 10.59
C LEU A 28 -1.63 0.46 9.30
N ARG A 29 -2.65 1.30 9.22
CA ARG A 29 -2.72 2.33 8.20
C ARG A 29 -1.59 3.27 8.54
N ILE A 30 -0.55 3.26 7.70
CA ILE A 30 0.32 4.43 7.67
C ILE A 30 -0.66 5.56 7.37
N PRO A 31 -0.78 6.55 8.26
CA PRO A 31 -1.74 7.61 8.01
C PRO A 31 -1.18 8.43 6.84
N LEU A 32 -1.55 8.06 5.60
CA LEU A 32 -1.23 8.86 4.40
C LEU A 32 -1.63 10.32 4.63
N LEU A 33 -2.64 10.54 5.47
CA LEU A 33 -3.09 11.85 5.91
C LEU A 33 -2.02 12.66 6.67
N SER A 34 -1.00 12.01 7.25
CA SER A 34 0.13 12.69 7.91
C SER A 34 1.11 13.30 6.92
N TYR A 35 1.04 12.92 5.65
CA TYR A 35 1.88 13.46 4.59
C TYR A 35 1.11 14.47 3.76
N ASN A 36 1.70 15.63 3.52
CA ASN A 36 1.12 16.60 2.59
C ASN A 36 1.09 16.01 1.18
N ARG A 37 -0.05 16.12 0.51
CA ARG A 37 -0.16 15.72 -0.89
C ARG A 37 0.67 16.66 -1.77
N VAL A 38 1.47 16.08 -2.64
CA VAL A 38 2.24 16.79 -3.68
C VAL A 38 1.56 16.56 -5.02
N LEU A 39 1.39 17.61 -5.81
CA LEU A 39 0.90 17.51 -7.18
C LEU A 39 1.96 16.88 -8.07
N ILE A 40 1.54 16.07 -9.02
CA ILE A 40 2.44 15.37 -9.95
C ILE A 40 3.28 16.38 -10.75
N SER A 41 2.70 17.46 -11.24
CA SER A 41 3.45 18.50 -11.95
C SER A 41 4.56 19.12 -11.10
N LYS A 42 4.31 19.32 -9.82
CA LYS A 42 5.31 19.88 -8.90
C LYS A 42 6.45 18.91 -8.64
N LEU A 43 6.13 17.61 -8.51
CA LEU A 43 7.14 16.55 -8.36
C LEU A 43 8.05 16.49 -9.60
N LEU A 44 7.47 16.60 -10.80
CA LEU A 44 8.21 16.50 -12.06
C LEU A 44 8.98 17.77 -12.42
N SER A 45 8.50 18.95 -12.03
CA SER A 45 9.16 20.23 -12.32
C SER A 45 10.37 20.51 -11.42
N ASP A 46 10.39 19.96 -10.22
CA ASP A 46 11.48 20.13 -9.25
C ASP A 46 11.77 18.83 -8.48
N PRO A 47 12.20 17.77 -9.21
CA PRO A 47 12.44 16.47 -8.59
C PRO A 47 13.59 16.48 -7.59
N ALA A 48 14.54 17.39 -7.72
CA ALA A 48 15.67 17.52 -6.81
C ALA A 48 15.23 17.85 -5.38
N SER A 49 14.19 18.66 -5.21
CA SER A 49 13.61 18.99 -3.90
C SER A 49 12.98 17.79 -3.19
N TYR A 50 12.68 16.72 -3.93
CA TYR A 50 12.07 15.50 -3.43
C TYR A 50 13.03 14.32 -3.38
N HIS A 51 14.27 14.51 -3.83
CA HIS A 51 15.28 13.45 -3.84
C HIS A 51 15.48 12.84 -2.46
N LEU A 52 15.43 11.50 -2.37
CA LEU A 52 15.51 10.69 -1.16
C LEU A 52 14.41 11.00 -0.12
N ARG A 53 13.29 11.57 -0.55
CA ARG A 53 12.16 11.85 0.33
C ARG A 53 10.98 10.93 0.05
N GLU A 54 10.20 10.72 1.11
CA GLU A 54 8.89 10.10 1.02
C GLU A 54 7.85 11.19 0.84
N VAL A 55 7.05 11.08 -0.20
CA VAL A 55 5.98 12.03 -0.52
C VAL A 55 4.68 11.31 -0.79
N ARG A 56 3.58 11.99 -0.52
CA ARG A 56 2.24 11.51 -0.85
C ARG A 56 1.81 12.10 -2.19
N ILE A 57 1.41 11.24 -3.11
CA ILE A 57 0.72 11.62 -4.36
C ILE A 57 -0.62 10.90 -4.42
N ALA A 58 -1.54 11.37 -5.24
CA ALA A 58 -2.83 10.72 -5.45
C ALA A 58 -3.31 10.99 -6.87
N GLY A 59 -4.03 10.04 -7.43
CA GLY A 59 -4.57 10.19 -8.78
C GLY A 59 -5.33 8.96 -9.24
N THR A 60 -5.55 8.89 -10.54
CA THR A 60 -6.25 7.81 -11.22
C THR A 60 -5.24 6.95 -11.98
N VAL A 61 -5.33 5.65 -11.84
CA VAL A 61 -4.50 4.68 -12.58
C VAL A 61 -4.89 4.69 -14.06
N ARG A 62 -3.93 4.95 -14.95
CA ARG A 62 -4.14 4.99 -16.40
C ARG A 62 -3.56 3.80 -17.12
N ILE A 63 -2.41 3.31 -16.69
CA ILE A 63 -1.73 2.16 -17.29
C ILE A 63 -1.18 1.29 -16.17
N ILE A 64 -1.24 -0.02 -16.36
CA ILE A 64 -0.61 -1.01 -15.49
C ILE A 64 0.18 -1.97 -16.38
N GLN A 65 1.47 -2.11 -16.11
CA GLN A 65 2.34 -3.03 -16.81
C GLN A 65 3.20 -3.80 -15.82
N THR A 66 3.17 -5.13 -15.89
CA THR A 66 3.98 -6.00 -15.03
C THR A 66 5.00 -6.75 -15.87
N ARG A 67 6.24 -6.80 -15.39
CA ARG A 67 7.32 -7.56 -16.02
C ARG A 67 8.16 -8.27 -14.96
N VAL A 68 8.75 -9.40 -15.33
CA VAL A 68 9.70 -10.11 -14.47
C VAL A 68 11.09 -9.52 -14.65
N MET A 69 11.71 -9.18 -13.53
CA MET A 69 13.08 -8.69 -13.45
C MET A 69 13.96 -9.78 -12.86
N THR A 70 15.10 -10.04 -13.50
CA THR A 70 16.06 -11.07 -13.09
C THR A 70 17.29 -10.51 -12.37
N GLN A 71 17.44 -9.20 -12.37
CA GLN A 71 18.58 -8.49 -11.80
C GLN A 71 18.15 -7.42 -10.80
N GLY A 72 19.04 -7.09 -9.88
CA GLY A 72 18.83 -5.96 -8.96
C GLY A 72 18.26 -6.31 -7.58
N CYS A 73 17.92 -7.59 -7.31
CA CYS A 73 17.36 -8.01 -6.03
C CYS A 73 17.91 -9.34 -5.49
N GLY A 74 18.85 -9.98 -6.20
CA GLY A 74 19.38 -11.30 -5.82
C GLY A 74 18.47 -12.49 -6.16
N VAL A 75 17.18 -12.24 -6.38
CA VAL A 75 16.17 -13.21 -6.85
C VAL A 75 15.30 -12.56 -7.91
N PRO A 76 14.70 -13.32 -8.84
CA PRO A 76 13.71 -12.80 -9.76
C PRO A 76 12.52 -12.18 -9.01
N TYR A 77 12.02 -11.04 -9.49
CA TYR A 77 10.88 -10.34 -8.90
C TYR A 77 9.99 -9.69 -9.97
N GLU A 78 8.75 -9.43 -9.61
CA GLU A 78 7.82 -8.71 -10.48
C GLU A 78 7.95 -7.20 -10.25
N LEU A 79 8.18 -6.47 -11.32
CA LEU A 79 8.12 -5.01 -11.36
C LEU A 79 6.82 -4.59 -12.01
N THR A 80 5.96 -3.90 -11.29
CA THR A 80 4.75 -3.30 -11.85
C THR A 80 4.94 -1.80 -11.99
N THR A 81 4.79 -1.30 -13.21
CA THR A 81 4.74 0.13 -13.51
C THR A 81 3.28 0.56 -13.54
N LEU A 82 2.96 1.61 -12.79
CA LEU A 82 1.67 2.29 -12.81
C LEU A 82 1.87 3.68 -13.37
N SER A 83 1.13 4.04 -14.43
CA SER A 83 0.99 5.44 -14.82
C SER A 83 -0.16 6.05 -14.03
N LEU A 84 0.15 7.01 -13.17
CA LEU A 84 -0.80 7.71 -12.30
C LEU A 84 -1.01 9.14 -12.80
N GLU A 85 -2.26 9.54 -12.95
CA GLU A 85 -2.65 10.88 -13.41
C GLU A 85 -3.42 11.62 -12.33
N ASP A 86 -3.06 12.86 -12.08
CA ASP A 86 -3.87 13.81 -11.30
C ASP A 86 -4.26 15.02 -12.17
N GLU A 87 -4.88 16.02 -11.55
CA GLU A 87 -5.27 17.26 -12.21
C GLU A 87 -4.11 18.07 -12.83
N SER A 88 -2.88 17.73 -12.49
CA SER A 88 -1.69 18.50 -12.86
C SER A 88 -0.77 17.77 -13.85
N GLY A 89 -0.86 16.45 -13.96
CA GLY A 89 0.01 15.68 -14.84
C GLY A 89 -0.05 14.18 -14.67
N LEU A 90 0.89 13.49 -15.30
CA LEU A 90 1.03 12.04 -15.31
C LEU A 90 2.45 11.67 -14.87
N VAL A 91 2.58 10.63 -14.06
CA VAL A 91 3.85 10.07 -13.60
C VAL A 91 3.83 8.56 -13.61
N ASP A 92 4.95 7.94 -13.97
CA ASP A 92 5.14 6.51 -13.80
C ASP A 92 5.72 6.22 -12.42
N VAL A 93 5.09 5.30 -11.71
CA VAL A 93 5.54 4.82 -10.39
C VAL A 93 5.80 3.33 -10.43
N PHE A 94 6.77 2.87 -9.65
CA PHE A 94 7.27 1.51 -9.71
C PHE A 94 6.98 0.75 -8.41
N ASP A 95 6.23 -0.34 -8.49
CA ASP A 95 6.09 -1.33 -7.40
C ASP A 95 6.97 -2.53 -7.71
N ARG A 96 8.02 -2.74 -6.91
CA ARG A 96 8.99 -3.82 -7.10
C ARG A 96 8.56 -5.17 -6.50
N GLY A 97 7.32 -5.30 -6.07
CA GLY A 97 6.82 -6.57 -5.53
C GLY A 97 7.61 -7.07 -4.32
N ALA A 98 8.13 -8.29 -4.38
CA ALA A 98 8.87 -8.91 -3.29
C ALA A 98 10.26 -8.27 -3.02
N CYS A 99 10.79 -7.52 -3.96
CA CYS A 99 12.11 -6.87 -3.88
C CYS A 99 12.08 -5.57 -3.10
N VAL A 100 10.99 -5.13 -2.54
CA VAL A 100 10.88 -3.82 -1.96
C VAL A 100 9.80 -3.64 -0.92
N ARG A 101 9.96 -2.60 -0.30
CA ARG A 101 9.41 -1.77 0.76
C ARG A 101 7.92 -1.42 0.65
N ASN A 102 7.14 -1.90 -0.34
CA ASN A 102 5.69 -1.72 -0.32
C ASN A 102 5.11 -2.46 0.89
N ARG A 103 4.77 -1.72 1.92
CA ARG A 103 4.26 -2.23 3.21
C ARG A 103 2.74 -2.35 3.22
N SER A 104 2.06 -1.92 2.17
CA SER A 104 0.61 -2.01 2.09
C SER A 104 0.15 -3.43 1.78
N MET A 105 -1.09 -3.74 2.17
CA MET A 105 -1.76 -4.97 1.77
C MET A 105 -2.15 -4.96 0.29
N VAL A 106 -2.29 -3.77 -0.30
CA VAL A 106 -2.61 -3.58 -1.71
C VAL A 106 -1.31 -3.61 -2.52
N ARG A 107 -1.29 -4.44 -3.56
CA ARG A 107 -0.18 -4.51 -4.51
C ARG A 107 -0.61 -3.91 -5.83
N ALA A 108 0.35 -3.32 -6.55
CA ALA A 108 0.07 -2.68 -7.83
C ALA A 108 -0.64 -3.60 -8.85
N PRO A 109 -0.29 -4.91 -8.98
CA PRO A 109 -1.01 -5.82 -9.88
C PRO A 109 -2.48 -6.08 -9.50
N MET A 110 -2.89 -5.72 -8.29
CA MET A 110 -4.29 -5.88 -7.81
C MET A 110 -5.18 -4.69 -8.18
N LEU A 111 -4.61 -3.65 -8.77
CA LEU A 111 -5.31 -2.46 -9.19
C LEU A 111 -5.87 -2.63 -10.60
N ALA A 112 -6.88 -1.82 -10.92
CA ALA A 112 -7.45 -1.72 -12.26
C ALA A 112 -7.23 -0.31 -12.84
N VAL A 113 -7.21 -0.22 -14.17
CA VAL A 113 -7.26 1.07 -14.86
C VAL A 113 -8.56 1.77 -14.48
N GLY A 114 -8.46 3.03 -14.07
CA GLY A 114 -9.58 3.83 -13.56
C GLY A 114 -9.66 3.88 -12.03
N ASP A 115 -8.95 3.02 -11.30
CA ASP A 115 -8.90 3.09 -9.84
C ASP A 115 -8.34 4.44 -9.37
N ARG A 116 -8.99 5.04 -8.38
CA ARG A 116 -8.50 6.22 -7.69
C ARG A 116 -7.73 5.78 -6.46
N ILE A 117 -6.46 6.17 -6.38
CA ILE A 117 -5.57 5.73 -5.32
C ILE A 117 -4.76 6.88 -4.74
N GLY A 118 -4.36 6.71 -3.48
CA GLY A 118 -3.32 7.48 -2.83
C GLY A 118 -2.07 6.62 -2.70
N LEU A 119 -0.91 7.20 -2.94
CA LEU A 119 0.38 6.55 -2.82
C LEU A 119 1.28 7.30 -1.86
N LEU A 120 1.98 6.56 -0.99
CA LEU A 120 3.23 7.03 -0.42
C LEU A 120 4.34 6.50 -1.31
N VAL A 121 5.18 7.37 -1.80
CA VAL A 121 6.27 7.03 -2.72
C VAL A 121 7.61 7.55 -2.22
N HIS A 122 8.67 6.84 -2.56
CA HIS A 122 10.04 7.28 -2.38
C HIS A 122 10.59 7.76 -3.72
N VAL A 123 11.13 8.97 -3.74
CA VAL A 123 11.67 9.59 -4.95
C VAL A 123 13.18 9.46 -4.96
N THR A 124 13.75 8.96 -6.05
CA THR A 124 15.19 8.91 -6.28
C THR A 124 15.51 9.55 -7.64
N GLY A 125 16.76 9.93 -7.85
CA GLY A 125 17.14 10.63 -9.09
C GLY A 125 16.71 12.10 -9.08
N GLY A 126 16.54 12.69 -10.24
CA GLY A 126 16.20 14.10 -10.38
C GLY A 126 17.36 15.06 -10.04
N THR A 127 18.55 14.53 -9.83
CA THR A 127 19.77 15.31 -9.54
C THR A 127 20.64 15.35 -10.79
N LYS A 128 21.40 16.43 -10.96
CA LYS A 128 22.39 16.53 -12.04
C LYS A 128 23.67 15.82 -11.62
N ILE A 129 24.09 14.84 -12.39
CA ILE A 129 25.38 14.18 -12.26
C ILE A 129 26.12 14.43 -13.56
N ASP A 130 27.29 15.10 -13.50
CA ASP A 130 28.17 15.38 -14.65
C ASP A 130 27.43 15.97 -15.86
N GLU A 131 26.64 17.03 -15.65
CA GLU A 131 25.81 17.72 -16.66
C GLU A 131 24.68 16.88 -17.27
N SER A 132 24.57 15.60 -16.90
CA SER A 132 23.45 14.74 -17.29
C SER A 132 22.32 14.83 -16.28
N GLU A 133 21.13 15.15 -16.77
CA GLU A 133 19.91 15.12 -15.94
C GLU A 133 19.46 13.67 -15.75
N VAL A 134 19.47 13.19 -14.51
CA VAL A 134 18.95 11.87 -14.17
C VAL A 134 17.46 12.01 -13.92
N SER A 135 16.66 11.37 -14.75
CA SER A 135 15.20 11.34 -14.56
C SER A 135 14.83 10.82 -13.17
N PRO A 136 13.82 11.40 -12.50
CA PRO A 136 13.37 10.89 -11.23
C PRO A 136 12.76 9.50 -11.39
N GLU A 137 13.07 8.61 -10.45
CA GLU A 137 12.40 7.34 -10.29
C GLU A 137 11.53 7.39 -9.02
N VAL A 138 10.28 6.95 -9.13
CA VAL A 138 9.28 7.05 -8.08
C VAL A 138 8.85 5.66 -7.66
N PHE A 139 9.25 5.24 -6.47
CA PHE A 139 8.99 3.90 -5.96
C PHE A 139 7.84 3.88 -4.97
N VAL A 140 6.92 2.94 -5.15
CA VAL A 140 5.77 2.75 -4.26
C VAL A 140 6.22 2.19 -2.92
N LEU A 141 5.84 2.84 -1.84
CA LEU A 141 6.00 2.37 -0.46
C LEU A 141 4.68 1.93 0.16
N TRP A 142 3.58 2.56 -0.24
CA TRP A 142 2.24 2.28 0.26
C TRP A 142 1.19 2.64 -0.77
N ILE A 143 0.17 1.78 -0.89
CA ILE A 143 -1.00 2.01 -1.74
C ILE A 143 -2.23 2.06 -0.84
N ASP A 144 -3.04 3.10 -0.98
CA ASP A 144 -4.35 3.19 -0.38
C ASP A 144 -5.40 3.43 -1.47
N ARG A 145 -6.45 2.62 -1.49
CA ARG A 145 -7.58 2.87 -2.38
C ARG A 145 -8.40 4.01 -1.82
N ALA A 146 -8.77 4.96 -2.66
CA ALA A 146 -9.73 5.98 -2.26
C ALA A 146 -11.01 5.24 -1.82
N GLN A 147 -11.42 5.47 -0.59
CA GLN A 147 -12.73 5.02 -0.13
C GLN A 147 -13.75 5.93 -0.83
N GLU A 148 -14.59 5.33 -1.68
CA GLU A 148 -15.79 5.96 -2.21
C GLU A 148 -16.78 6.27 -1.07
#